data_193f91441f7d079ead3b2809ec221470
#
_entry.id   193f91441f7d079ead3b2809ec221470
#
_cell.length_a   1.000
_cell.length_b   1.000
_cell.length_c   1.000
_cell.angle_alpha   90.00
_cell.angle_beta   90.00
_cell.angle_gamma   90.00
#
_symmetry.space_group_name_H-M   'P 1'
#
loop_
_entity.id
_entity.type
_entity.pdbx_description
1 polymer ?
#
loop_
_entity_poly.entity_id
_entity_poly.type
_entity_poly.pdbx_seq_one_letter_code
_entity_poly.pdbx_strand_id
1 'polypeptide(L)'
;MNKKNPWTWVPSLYFAEGIPYVTVMTISLIMYKRMGMSNTDITLYTSWLYLPWVIKPFWSPFVDIVKSKRWWIISMQLLIGAALGGVAFTIPTTFWLQGTLCFFWLMAFSSATHDIAADGFYMLGLNHHQQAWFVGIRSTFYRIATIFGQGMLVALAGNMAVLTRNVRYSWSLMFYFAAGLFIALWLYHSWVLPKPHEDDNHEKTGAKEMIRELGTTIRTFFDKQQVVVGICFMLFYRMPEGLLAKVSALFLVDARHNGGLGLSDSEYGLAQGTVGIIGLTLGGILGGIAASRHGLKHWLWPMVLAITLPDIVYVYLSYAMPSNLFCVSSCIFIEQFGYGFGFTAYMLYLIYYSQGKHKTSHYAICTAFMALSMMLPGLVAGALQEAVGYRMFFIIVIAACSMTFIVTSLLKIDPGFGKKMTE
;
A
#
# COMPACT_ATOMS: atom_id res chain seq x y z
N MET A 1 22.02 1.62 30.02
CA MET A 1 21.35 1.47 28.73
C MET A 1 20.66 2.79 28.36
N ASN A 2 21.16 3.52 27.38
CA ASN A 2 20.46 4.71 26.86
C ASN A 2 19.23 4.25 26.07
N LYS A 3 18.09 4.05 26.77
CA LYS A 3 16.80 3.84 26.11
C LYS A 3 16.40 5.15 25.46
N LYS A 4 16.71 5.29 24.17
CA LYS A 4 16.24 6.44 23.40
C LYS A 4 14.73 6.47 23.44
N ASN A 5 14.15 7.66 23.62
CA ASN A 5 12.70 7.83 23.69
C ASN A 5 12.04 7.35 22.37
N PRO A 6 11.06 6.45 22.41
CA PRO A 6 10.38 5.96 21.19
C PRO A 6 9.79 7.08 20.31
N TRP A 7 9.38 8.20 20.88
CA TRP A 7 8.89 9.37 20.13
C TRP A 7 9.93 9.97 19.17
N THR A 8 11.22 9.75 19.41
CA THR A 8 12.27 10.28 18.54
C THR A 8 12.47 9.46 17.26
N TRP A 9 12.02 8.20 17.22
CA TRP A 9 12.29 7.34 16.07
C TRP A 9 11.05 6.63 15.48
N VAL A 10 10.04 6.27 16.27
CA VAL A 10 8.85 5.57 15.73
C VAL A 10 8.10 6.41 14.70
N PRO A 11 7.77 7.69 14.95
CA PRO A 11 7.06 8.52 13.98
C PRO A 11 7.80 8.66 12.65
N SER A 12 9.09 9.01 12.71
CA SER A 12 9.90 9.23 11.51
C SER A 12 10.21 7.94 10.76
N LEU A 13 10.35 6.80 11.46
CA LEU A 13 10.59 5.50 10.84
C LEU A 13 9.40 5.08 9.97
N TYR A 14 8.17 5.18 10.50
CA TYR A 14 6.97 4.80 9.75
C TYR A 14 6.57 5.84 8.70
N PHE A 15 6.95 7.09 8.88
CA PHE A 15 6.89 8.09 7.80
C PHE A 15 7.85 7.71 6.66
N ALA A 16 9.09 7.33 6.96
CA ALA A 16 10.05 6.87 5.97
C ALA A 16 9.62 5.57 5.27
N GLU A 17 8.86 4.69 5.95
CA GLU A 17 8.32 3.45 5.38
C GLU A 17 7.22 3.72 4.34
N GLY A 18 6.35 4.70 4.58
CA GLY A 18 5.23 5.01 3.68
C GLY A 18 5.63 5.68 2.37
N ILE A 19 6.69 6.51 2.37
CA ILE A 19 7.11 7.29 1.18
C ILE A 19 7.47 6.39 -0.03
N PRO A 20 8.37 5.40 0.07
CA PRO A 20 8.74 4.59 -1.10
C PRO A 20 7.57 3.74 -1.61
N TYR A 21 6.71 3.24 -0.72
CA TYR A 21 5.52 2.50 -1.12
C TYR A 21 4.59 3.36 -1.98
N VAL A 22 4.21 4.55 -1.49
CA VAL A 22 3.33 5.44 -2.24
C VAL A 22 3.99 5.95 -3.53
N THR A 23 5.30 6.11 -3.52
CA THR A 23 6.07 6.52 -4.70
C THR A 23 5.98 5.45 -5.79
N VAL A 24 6.22 4.20 -5.45
CA VAL A 24 6.18 3.07 -6.39
C VAL A 24 4.75 2.78 -6.87
N MET A 25 3.76 2.86 -5.98
CA MET A 25 2.38 2.43 -6.29
C MET A 25 1.52 3.50 -6.94
N THR A 26 1.74 4.77 -6.61
CA THR A 26 0.84 5.85 -7.05
C THR A 26 1.57 6.96 -7.79
N ILE A 27 2.67 7.49 -7.23
CA ILE A 27 3.38 8.62 -7.86
C ILE A 27 3.95 8.21 -9.21
N SER A 28 4.51 7.01 -9.32
CA SER A 28 5.02 6.46 -10.60
C SER A 28 3.94 6.44 -11.69
N LEU A 29 2.71 6.04 -11.31
CA LEU A 29 1.57 5.94 -12.21
C LEU A 29 1.18 7.33 -12.76
N ILE A 30 1.06 8.34 -11.90
CA ILE A 30 0.74 9.72 -12.31
C ILE A 30 1.88 10.29 -13.17
N MET A 31 3.13 10.10 -12.76
CA MET A 31 4.30 10.53 -13.53
C MET A 31 4.28 9.94 -14.96
N TYR A 32 4.11 8.62 -15.09
CA TYR A 32 4.07 7.98 -16.41
C TYR A 32 2.90 8.47 -17.26
N LYS A 33 1.74 8.74 -16.65
CA LYS A 33 0.59 9.33 -17.35
C LYS A 33 0.92 10.72 -17.89
N ARG A 34 1.54 11.57 -17.07
CA ARG A 34 1.98 12.92 -17.48
C ARG A 34 3.09 12.91 -18.54
N MET A 35 3.84 11.80 -18.63
CA MET A 35 4.84 11.58 -19.68
C MET A 35 4.25 11.01 -20.97
N GLY A 36 2.94 10.76 -21.03
CA GLY A 36 2.23 10.35 -22.24
C GLY A 36 2.23 8.84 -22.51
N MET A 37 2.48 8.01 -21.49
CA MET A 37 2.34 6.55 -21.63
C MET A 37 0.87 6.14 -21.73
N SER A 38 0.62 5.01 -22.41
CA SER A 38 -0.68 4.35 -22.48
C SER A 38 -1.13 3.84 -21.13
N ASN A 39 -2.45 3.77 -20.88
CA ASN A 39 -2.97 3.22 -19.62
C ASN A 39 -2.62 1.73 -19.49
N THR A 40 -2.59 1.00 -20.59
CA THR A 40 -2.14 -0.40 -20.66
C THR A 40 -0.72 -0.55 -20.13
N ASP A 41 0.24 0.19 -20.67
CA ASP A 41 1.64 0.10 -20.25
C ASP A 41 1.85 0.54 -18.80
N ILE A 42 1.20 1.65 -18.40
CA ILE A 42 1.29 2.15 -17.03
C ILE A 42 0.82 1.09 -16.02
N THR A 43 -0.36 0.53 -16.24
CA THR A 43 -0.91 -0.45 -15.30
C THR A 43 -0.12 -1.75 -15.31
N LEU A 44 0.36 -2.19 -16.48
CA LEU A 44 1.20 -3.37 -16.61
C LEU A 44 2.51 -3.20 -15.83
N TYR A 45 3.31 -2.20 -16.13
CA TYR A 45 4.61 -2.02 -15.47
C TYR A 45 4.49 -1.73 -13.99
N THR A 46 3.57 -0.84 -13.58
CA THR A 46 3.41 -0.51 -12.17
C THR A 46 2.75 -1.62 -11.35
N SER A 47 2.01 -2.56 -11.97
CA SER A 47 1.48 -3.72 -11.25
C SER A 47 2.56 -4.76 -10.96
N TRP A 48 3.51 -4.94 -11.86
CA TRP A 48 4.67 -5.80 -11.59
C TRP A 48 5.49 -5.32 -10.40
N LEU A 49 5.51 -4.02 -10.12
CA LEU A 49 6.20 -3.47 -8.95
C LEU A 49 5.60 -3.92 -7.60
N TYR A 50 4.42 -4.56 -7.58
CA TYR A 50 3.91 -5.24 -6.37
C TYR A 50 4.66 -6.53 -6.03
N LEU A 51 5.38 -7.12 -6.99
CA LEU A 51 6.02 -8.42 -6.82
C LEU A 51 6.90 -8.53 -5.57
N PRO A 52 7.71 -7.54 -5.18
CA PRO A 52 8.49 -7.60 -3.95
C PRO A 52 7.64 -7.87 -2.70
N TRP A 53 6.47 -7.25 -2.58
CA TRP A 53 5.56 -7.51 -1.44
C TRP A 53 4.86 -8.86 -1.52
N VAL A 54 4.61 -9.39 -2.73
CA VAL A 54 4.05 -10.73 -2.94
C VAL A 54 5.03 -11.81 -2.48
N ILE A 55 6.30 -11.67 -2.85
CA ILE A 55 7.33 -12.67 -2.53
C ILE A 55 8.07 -12.39 -1.20
N LYS A 56 7.73 -11.30 -0.49
CA LYS A 56 8.30 -10.90 0.80
C LYS A 56 8.46 -12.06 1.82
N PRO A 57 7.50 -12.98 2.00
CA PRO A 57 7.65 -14.09 2.95
C PRO A 57 8.85 -14.98 2.68
N PHE A 58 9.31 -15.08 1.42
CA PHE A 58 10.42 -15.98 1.06
C PHE A 58 11.79 -15.45 1.48
N TRP A 59 11.98 -14.12 1.59
CA TRP A 59 13.25 -13.58 2.05
C TRP A 59 13.20 -12.92 3.43
N SER A 60 12.03 -12.80 4.04
CA SER A 60 11.90 -12.29 5.41
C SER A 60 12.83 -13.00 6.39
N PRO A 61 12.93 -14.37 6.37
CA PRO A 61 13.84 -15.07 7.25
C PRO A 61 15.33 -14.73 7.01
N PHE A 62 15.71 -14.41 5.76
CA PHE A 62 17.07 -14.00 5.45
C PHE A 62 17.41 -12.63 6.11
N VAL A 63 16.46 -11.70 6.14
CA VAL A 63 16.60 -10.42 6.84
C VAL A 63 16.78 -10.62 8.36
N ASP A 64 16.21 -11.71 8.91
CA ASP A 64 16.32 -12.02 10.33
C ASP A 64 17.70 -12.56 10.72
N ILE A 65 18.41 -13.20 9.80
CA ILE A 65 19.67 -13.93 10.10
C ILE A 65 20.93 -13.14 9.73
N VAL A 66 20.92 -12.44 8.59
CA VAL A 66 22.17 -11.96 7.98
C VAL A 66 22.77 -10.79 8.71
N LYS A 67 21.97 -9.86 9.20
CA LYS A 67 22.43 -8.65 9.90
C LYS A 67 21.33 -8.16 10.85
N SER A 68 21.71 -7.21 11.74
CA SER A 68 20.77 -6.55 12.64
C SER A 68 19.64 -5.81 11.88
N LYS A 69 18.44 -5.74 12.48
CA LYS A 69 17.32 -5.00 11.91
C LYS A 69 17.68 -3.53 11.67
N ARG A 70 18.44 -2.94 12.60
CA ARG A 70 18.94 -1.59 12.46
C ARG A 70 19.83 -1.42 11.23
N TRP A 71 20.71 -2.39 10.95
CA TRP A 71 21.57 -2.35 9.74
C TRP A 71 20.73 -2.37 8.47
N TRP A 72 19.72 -3.27 8.40
CA TRP A 72 18.82 -3.35 7.26
C TRP A 72 18.04 -2.06 7.05
N ILE A 73 17.47 -1.46 8.11
CA ILE A 73 16.74 -0.18 8.02
C ILE A 73 17.63 0.89 7.39
N ILE A 74 18.84 1.11 7.94
CA ILE A 74 19.77 2.15 7.48
C ILE A 74 20.23 1.89 6.04
N SER A 75 20.59 0.64 5.71
CA SER A 75 21.04 0.29 4.36
C SER A 75 19.93 0.45 3.32
N MET A 76 18.69 0.02 3.63
CA MET A 76 17.57 0.15 2.73
C MET A 76 17.15 1.61 2.54
N GLN A 77 17.20 2.45 3.58
CA GLN A 77 16.93 3.89 3.44
C GLN A 77 17.95 4.58 2.53
N LEU A 78 19.22 4.22 2.62
CA LEU A 78 20.24 4.73 1.69
C LEU A 78 19.92 4.32 0.24
N LEU A 79 19.59 3.04 0.02
CA LEU A 79 19.23 2.53 -1.30
C LEU A 79 17.97 3.19 -1.86
N ILE A 80 16.95 3.43 -1.02
CA ILE A 80 15.73 4.14 -1.42
C ILE A 80 16.06 5.59 -1.81
N GLY A 81 16.88 6.28 -1.02
CA GLY A 81 17.33 7.64 -1.34
C GLY A 81 18.11 7.68 -2.66
N ALA A 82 19.02 6.73 -2.88
CA ALA A 82 19.76 6.59 -4.13
C ALA A 82 18.82 6.25 -5.31
N ALA A 83 17.81 5.39 -5.10
CA ALA A 83 16.84 5.06 -6.14
C ALA A 83 15.97 6.27 -6.53
N LEU A 84 15.51 7.07 -5.55
CA LEU A 84 14.81 8.34 -5.81
C LEU A 84 15.67 9.29 -6.65
N GLY A 85 16.95 9.46 -6.30
CA GLY A 85 17.91 10.24 -7.07
C GLY A 85 18.15 9.66 -8.47
N GLY A 86 18.20 8.33 -8.59
CA GLY A 86 18.33 7.63 -9.87
C GLY A 86 17.11 7.82 -10.77
N VAL A 87 15.89 7.78 -10.23
CA VAL A 87 14.67 8.14 -10.96
C VAL A 87 14.79 9.57 -11.46
N ALA A 88 15.13 10.53 -10.59
CA ALA A 88 15.29 11.93 -10.94
C ALA A 88 16.30 12.13 -12.09
N PHE A 89 17.43 11.45 -12.01
CA PHE A 89 18.50 11.54 -13.00
C PHE A 89 18.10 10.95 -14.36
N THR A 90 17.32 9.87 -14.37
CA THR A 90 16.97 9.16 -15.62
C THR A 90 15.79 9.76 -16.37
N ILE A 91 14.89 10.50 -15.70
CA ILE A 91 13.72 11.14 -16.32
C ILE A 91 14.07 11.98 -17.56
N PRO A 92 15.10 12.85 -17.56
CA PRO A 92 15.41 13.68 -18.74
C PRO A 92 16.18 12.95 -19.85
N THR A 93 16.53 11.68 -19.66
CA THR A 93 17.32 10.92 -20.65
C THR A 93 16.47 10.30 -21.74
N THR A 94 17.11 9.80 -22.80
CA THR A 94 16.44 9.08 -23.90
C THR A 94 15.92 7.70 -23.48
N PHE A 95 16.54 7.06 -22.48
CA PHE A 95 16.16 5.77 -21.92
C PHE A 95 15.37 5.90 -20.59
N TRP A 96 14.63 7.01 -20.46
CA TRP A 96 13.92 7.37 -19.21
C TRP A 96 13.01 6.26 -18.69
N LEU A 97 12.32 5.53 -19.56
CA LEU A 97 11.40 4.47 -19.13
C LEU A 97 12.15 3.31 -18.47
N GLN A 98 13.17 2.78 -19.15
CA GLN A 98 13.98 1.68 -18.65
C GLN A 98 14.72 2.07 -17.36
N GLY A 99 15.28 3.29 -17.35
CA GLY A 99 16.01 3.81 -16.21
C GLY A 99 15.12 4.02 -15.00
N THR A 100 13.98 4.69 -15.16
CA THR A 100 13.04 4.89 -14.04
C THR A 100 12.47 3.58 -13.52
N LEU A 101 12.11 2.63 -14.40
CA LEU A 101 11.65 1.30 -14.01
C LEU A 101 12.71 0.54 -13.21
N CYS A 102 13.97 0.56 -13.65
CA CYS A 102 15.07 -0.07 -12.90
C CYS A 102 15.17 0.48 -11.48
N PHE A 103 15.11 1.80 -11.31
CA PHE A 103 15.17 2.41 -9.99
C PHE A 103 13.89 2.22 -9.17
N PHE A 104 12.70 2.15 -9.79
CA PHE A 104 11.48 1.77 -9.08
C PHE A 104 11.52 0.31 -8.60
N TRP A 105 12.09 -0.61 -9.37
CA TRP A 105 12.32 -1.98 -8.92
C TRP A 105 13.29 -2.02 -7.73
N LEU A 106 14.40 -1.31 -7.79
CA LEU A 106 15.33 -1.18 -6.67
C LEU A 106 14.62 -0.61 -5.43
N MET A 107 13.80 0.43 -5.61
CA MET A 107 13.01 1.05 -4.54
C MET A 107 11.99 0.08 -3.96
N ALA A 108 11.27 -0.68 -4.80
CA ALA A 108 10.25 -1.63 -4.37
C ALA A 108 10.86 -2.76 -3.52
N PHE A 109 11.98 -3.36 -3.95
CA PHE A 109 12.69 -4.37 -3.17
C PHE A 109 13.27 -3.80 -1.87
N SER A 110 13.87 -2.61 -1.95
CA SER A 110 14.41 -1.94 -0.75
C SER A 110 13.31 -1.56 0.23
N SER A 111 12.15 -1.10 -0.24
CA SER A 111 11.00 -0.77 0.59
C SER A 111 10.40 -2.01 1.26
N ALA A 112 10.19 -3.10 0.52
CA ALA A 112 9.67 -4.34 1.09
C ALA A 112 10.64 -4.94 2.14
N THR A 113 11.95 -4.80 1.94
CA THR A 113 12.97 -5.24 2.91
C THR A 113 13.03 -4.31 4.13
N HIS A 114 12.93 -3.00 3.91
CA HIS A 114 12.83 -2.01 4.98
C HIS A 114 11.65 -2.27 5.90
N ASP A 115 10.49 -2.58 5.32
CA ASP A 115 9.25 -2.92 5.99
C ASP A 115 9.40 -4.13 6.95
N ILE A 116 10.04 -5.21 6.46
CA ILE A 116 10.39 -6.38 7.29
C ILE A 116 11.27 -5.96 8.48
N ALA A 117 12.30 -5.18 8.18
CA ALA A 117 13.28 -4.78 9.20
C ALA A 117 12.66 -3.79 10.21
N ALA A 118 11.85 -2.84 9.76
CA ALA A 118 11.19 -1.85 10.61
C ALA A 118 10.19 -2.50 11.57
N ASP A 119 9.36 -3.43 11.08
CA ASP A 119 8.42 -4.17 11.91
C ASP A 119 9.15 -5.05 12.96
N GLY A 120 10.21 -5.76 12.55
CA GLY A 120 11.06 -6.52 13.47
C GLY A 120 11.74 -5.61 14.52
N PHE A 121 12.27 -4.48 14.09
CA PHE A 121 12.92 -3.51 14.98
C PHE A 121 11.95 -2.87 15.98
N TYR A 122 10.71 -2.59 15.56
CA TYR A 122 9.65 -2.12 16.43
C TYR A 122 9.36 -3.10 17.59
N MET A 123 9.34 -4.39 17.28
CA MET A 123 9.11 -5.44 18.29
C MET A 123 10.30 -5.59 19.25
N LEU A 124 11.54 -5.44 18.78
CA LEU A 124 12.75 -5.53 19.61
C LEU A 124 13.03 -4.26 20.41
N GLY A 125 12.75 -3.09 19.82
CA GLY A 125 13.06 -1.79 20.42
C GLY A 125 12.07 -1.31 21.49
N LEU A 126 10.87 -1.93 21.57
CA LEU A 126 9.77 -1.52 22.45
C LEU A 126 9.29 -2.68 23.33
N ASN A 127 8.98 -2.38 24.59
CA ASN A 127 8.27 -3.33 25.45
C ASN A 127 6.78 -3.46 25.04
N HIS A 128 6.08 -4.50 25.51
CA HIS A 128 4.69 -4.78 25.13
C HIS A 128 3.73 -3.60 25.37
N HIS A 129 3.88 -2.86 26.46
CA HIS A 129 3.07 -1.68 26.74
C HIS A 129 3.34 -0.56 25.71
N GLN A 130 4.61 -0.30 25.40
CA GLN A 130 4.99 0.68 24.38
C GLN A 130 4.53 0.26 22.98
N GLN A 131 4.63 -1.03 22.63
CA GLN A 131 4.12 -1.54 21.37
C GLN A 131 2.62 -1.27 21.21
N ALA A 132 1.81 -1.54 22.25
CA ALA A 132 0.38 -1.25 22.25
C ALA A 132 0.09 0.26 22.10
N TRP A 133 0.86 1.10 22.77
CA TRP A 133 0.71 2.56 22.68
C TRP A 133 1.08 3.10 21.30
N PHE A 134 2.22 2.68 20.75
CA PHE A 134 2.74 3.22 19.50
C PHE A 134 2.14 2.62 18.23
N VAL A 135 1.30 1.57 18.33
CA VAL A 135 0.66 0.98 17.14
C VAL A 135 -0.23 1.97 16.36
N GLY A 136 -0.97 2.81 17.07
CA GLY A 136 -1.76 3.88 16.46
C GLY A 136 -0.89 4.97 15.85
N ILE A 137 0.19 5.35 16.54
CA ILE A 137 1.14 6.37 16.09
C ILE A 137 1.84 5.95 14.80
N ARG A 138 2.35 4.71 14.73
CA ARG A 138 2.97 4.18 13.51
C ARG A 138 2.01 4.24 12.31
N SER A 139 0.77 3.79 12.50
CA SER A 139 -0.25 3.83 11.45
C SER A 139 -0.56 5.27 11.00
N THR A 140 -0.63 6.21 11.93
CA THR A 140 -0.87 7.63 11.65
C THR A 140 0.26 8.22 10.81
N PHE A 141 1.51 7.99 11.19
CA PHE A 141 2.66 8.54 10.44
C PHE A 141 2.85 7.89 9.08
N TYR A 142 2.51 6.61 8.93
CA TYR A 142 2.43 5.98 7.62
C TYR A 142 1.39 6.66 6.70
N ARG A 143 0.20 7.00 7.23
CA ARG A 143 -0.83 7.72 6.47
C ARG A 143 -0.42 9.17 6.17
N ILE A 144 0.26 9.85 7.09
CA ILE A 144 0.85 11.18 6.84
C ILE A 144 1.86 11.10 5.69
N ALA A 145 2.68 10.05 5.61
CA ALA A 145 3.58 9.83 4.49
C ALA A 145 2.82 9.62 3.17
N THR A 146 1.68 8.94 3.20
CA THR A 146 0.82 8.77 2.02
C THR A 146 0.24 10.11 1.56
N ILE A 147 -0.28 10.93 2.47
CA ILE A 147 -0.76 12.30 2.16
C ILE A 147 0.38 13.15 1.59
N PHE A 148 1.56 13.09 2.22
CA PHE A 148 2.75 13.80 1.76
C PHE A 148 3.13 13.38 0.33
N GLY A 149 3.15 12.07 0.03
CA GLY A 149 3.49 11.54 -1.28
C GLY A 149 2.45 11.89 -2.35
N GLN A 150 1.22 11.43 -2.17
CA GLN A 150 0.15 11.61 -3.17
C GLN A 150 -0.37 13.06 -3.23
N GLY A 151 -0.41 13.74 -2.09
CA GLY A 151 -0.89 15.12 -2.01
C GLY A 151 0.23 16.10 -2.37
N MET A 152 1.23 16.23 -1.49
CA MET A 152 2.23 17.29 -1.58
C MET A 152 3.24 17.08 -2.71
N LEU A 153 3.83 15.88 -2.86
CA LEU A 153 4.86 15.67 -3.90
C LEU A 153 4.27 15.75 -5.30
N VAL A 154 3.08 15.19 -5.53
CA VAL A 154 2.40 15.28 -6.84
C VAL A 154 2.02 16.73 -7.15
N ALA A 155 1.45 17.45 -6.18
CA ALA A 155 1.15 18.87 -6.34
C ALA A 155 2.41 19.73 -6.59
N LEU A 156 3.53 19.40 -5.93
CA LEU A 156 4.82 20.07 -6.18
C LEU A 156 5.27 19.86 -7.63
N ALA A 157 5.22 18.62 -8.14
CA ALA A 157 5.56 18.34 -9.54
C ALA A 157 4.66 19.12 -10.51
N GLY A 158 3.35 19.16 -10.26
CA GLY A 158 2.40 19.90 -11.08
C GLY A 158 2.63 21.42 -11.07
N ASN A 159 2.82 22.01 -9.89
CA ASN A 159 3.10 23.45 -9.78
C ASN A 159 4.43 23.82 -10.44
N MET A 160 5.47 22.99 -10.28
CA MET A 160 6.73 23.19 -10.98
C MET A 160 6.59 23.03 -12.49
N ALA A 161 5.68 22.17 -12.99
CA ALA A 161 5.44 22.03 -14.42
C ALA A 161 4.80 23.28 -15.02
N VAL A 162 3.95 23.99 -14.28
CA VAL A 162 3.40 25.30 -14.70
C VAL A 162 4.50 26.36 -14.74
N LEU A 163 5.38 26.41 -13.75
CA LEU A 163 6.48 27.39 -13.67
C LEU A 163 7.56 27.14 -14.72
N THR A 164 8.00 25.91 -14.88
CA THR A 164 9.12 25.54 -15.78
C THR A 164 8.68 25.31 -17.23
N ARG A 165 7.38 25.14 -17.48
CA ARG A 165 6.80 24.72 -18.77
C ARG A 165 7.42 23.41 -19.31
N ASN A 166 7.98 22.58 -18.44
CA ASN A 166 8.62 21.33 -18.80
C ASN A 166 8.25 20.24 -17.79
N VAL A 167 7.36 19.33 -18.18
CA VAL A 167 6.85 18.24 -17.32
C VAL A 167 7.99 17.34 -16.84
N ARG A 168 8.88 16.89 -17.73
CA ARG A 168 9.98 15.98 -17.36
C ARG A 168 10.92 16.61 -16.34
N TYR A 169 11.30 17.85 -16.58
CA TYR A 169 12.19 18.58 -15.66
C TYR A 169 11.55 18.76 -14.28
N SER A 170 10.25 19.07 -14.22
CA SER A 170 9.51 19.27 -12.98
C SER A 170 9.41 18.00 -12.14
N TRP A 171 9.11 16.87 -12.77
CA TRP A 171 9.11 15.56 -12.11
C TRP A 171 10.52 15.18 -11.63
N SER A 172 11.57 15.45 -12.42
CA SER A 172 12.95 15.24 -12.00
C SER A 172 13.30 16.04 -10.76
N LEU A 173 12.96 17.33 -10.70
CA LEU A 173 13.19 18.19 -9.54
C LEU A 173 12.44 17.70 -8.30
N MET A 174 11.17 17.28 -8.45
CA MET A 174 10.41 16.69 -7.35
C MET A 174 11.08 15.44 -6.79
N PHE A 175 11.58 14.55 -7.66
CA PHE A 175 12.29 13.35 -7.20
C PHE A 175 13.65 13.68 -6.57
N TYR A 176 14.38 14.70 -7.01
CA TYR A 176 15.57 15.17 -6.30
C TYR A 176 15.25 15.72 -4.92
N PHE A 177 14.14 16.47 -4.78
CA PHE A 177 13.65 16.91 -3.47
C PHE A 177 13.32 15.72 -2.56
N ALA A 178 12.59 14.73 -3.07
CA ALA A 178 12.27 13.51 -2.33
C ALA A 178 13.53 12.71 -1.95
N ALA A 179 14.51 12.61 -2.83
CA ALA A 179 15.81 11.98 -2.55
C ALA A 179 16.55 12.70 -1.44
N GLY A 180 16.61 14.04 -1.49
CA GLY A 180 17.25 14.85 -0.44
C GLY A 180 16.56 14.66 0.92
N LEU A 181 15.23 14.65 0.95
CA LEU A 181 14.47 14.35 2.16
C LEU A 181 14.79 12.94 2.69
N PHE A 182 14.88 11.96 1.82
CA PHE A 182 15.14 10.58 2.23
C PHE A 182 16.57 10.39 2.75
N ILE A 183 17.55 11.06 2.15
CA ILE A 183 18.93 11.10 2.67
C ILE A 183 18.99 11.80 4.03
N ALA A 184 18.23 12.86 4.24
CA ALA A 184 18.12 13.50 5.55
C ALA A 184 17.52 12.55 6.62
N LEU A 185 16.46 11.79 6.26
CA LEU A 185 15.90 10.75 7.12
C LEU A 185 16.90 9.63 7.39
N TRP A 186 17.65 9.18 6.39
CA TRP A 186 18.74 8.21 6.55
C TRP A 186 19.82 8.69 7.54
N LEU A 187 20.29 9.92 7.41
CA LEU A 187 21.24 10.53 8.34
C LEU A 187 20.67 10.59 9.75
N TYR A 188 19.43 11.06 9.90
CA TYR A 188 18.73 11.13 11.17
C TYR A 188 18.60 9.75 11.83
N HIS A 189 18.15 8.74 11.11
CA HIS A 189 17.96 7.37 11.62
C HIS A 189 19.31 6.69 11.92
N SER A 190 20.36 6.98 11.17
CA SER A 190 21.71 6.48 11.46
C SER A 190 22.18 6.89 12.85
N TRP A 191 21.76 8.06 13.32
CA TRP A 191 22.11 8.60 14.64
C TRP A 191 21.06 8.28 15.71
N VAL A 192 19.76 8.37 15.39
CA VAL A 192 18.67 8.31 16.38
C VAL A 192 18.22 6.88 16.71
N LEU A 193 18.28 5.92 15.78
CA LEU A 193 17.82 4.56 16.05
C LEU A 193 18.62 3.94 17.21
N PRO A 194 17.94 3.34 18.22
CA PRO A 194 18.63 2.63 19.30
C PRO A 194 19.38 1.41 18.77
N LYS A 195 20.29 0.86 19.61
CA LYS A 195 21.01 -0.39 19.35
C LYS A 195 20.56 -1.40 20.40
N PRO A 196 19.48 -2.16 20.18
CA PRO A 196 19.06 -3.21 21.09
C PRO A 196 20.11 -4.33 21.11
N HIS A 197 20.48 -4.85 22.29
CA HIS A 197 21.41 -5.96 22.40
C HIS A 197 20.87 -7.25 21.74
N GLU A 198 19.56 -7.43 21.75
CA GLU A 198 18.89 -8.56 21.11
C GLU A 198 18.97 -8.52 19.58
N ASP A 199 19.18 -7.36 18.99
CA ASP A 199 19.33 -7.18 17.53
C ASP A 199 20.68 -7.70 17.01
N ASP A 200 21.69 -7.83 17.88
CA ASP A 200 23.00 -8.38 17.54
C ASP A 200 23.15 -9.88 17.88
N ASN A 201 22.25 -10.42 18.69
CA ASN A 201 22.20 -11.85 19.06
C ASN A 201 21.37 -12.63 18.04
N HIS A 202 21.97 -12.90 16.90
CA HIS A 202 21.42 -13.87 15.97
C HIS A 202 21.65 -15.29 16.55
N GLU A 203 20.60 -15.97 17.02
CA GLU A 203 20.67 -17.42 17.17
C GLU A 203 21.15 -17.97 15.82
N LYS A 204 22.23 -18.75 15.86
CA LYS A 204 22.84 -19.38 14.67
C LYS A 204 21.93 -20.50 14.14
N THR A 205 20.69 -20.15 13.80
CA THR A 205 19.80 -21.04 13.07
C THR A 205 20.41 -21.22 11.68
N GLY A 206 20.88 -22.41 11.38
CA GLY A 206 21.53 -22.67 10.10
C GLY A 206 20.54 -22.45 8.94
N ALA A 207 21.03 -21.99 7.79
CA ALA A 207 20.22 -21.76 6.58
C ALA A 207 19.36 -22.99 6.21
N LYS A 208 19.86 -24.20 6.48
CA LYS A 208 19.13 -25.45 6.24
C LYS A 208 17.91 -25.60 7.16
N GLU A 209 18.04 -25.22 8.41
CA GLU A 209 16.97 -25.28 9.41
C GLU A 209 15.86 -24.28 9.10
N MET A 210 16.24 -23.10 8.64
CA MET A 210 15.33 -22.04 8.20
C MET A 210 14.54 -22.42 6.94
N ILE A 211 15.19 -23.01 5.93
CA ILE A 211 14.50 -23.51 4.74
C ILE A 211 13.51 -24.60 5.12
N ARG A 212 13.89 -25.47 6.08
CA ARG A 212 12.99 -26.51 6.62
C ARG A 212 11.80 -25.90 7.35
N GLU A 213 12.01 -24.87 8.15
CA GLU A 213 10.95 -24.16 8.88
C GLU A 213 10.01 -23.44 7.92
N LEU A 214 10.55 -22.75 6.90
CA LEU A 214 9.77 -22.14 5.83
C LEU A 214 8.92 -23.18 5.09
N GLY A 215 9.50 -24.32 4.71
CA GLY A 215 8.77 -25.41 4.07
C GLY A 215 7.65 -25.98 4.95
N THR A 216 7.91 -26.15 6.26
CA THR A 216 6.91 -26.59 7.24
C THR A 216 5.78 -25.57 7.38
N THR A 217 6.12 -24.30 7.44
CA THR A 217 5.14 -23.20 7.52
C THR A 217 4.23 -23.16 6.31
N ILE A 218 4.79 -23.24 5.10
CA ILE A 218 4.02 -23.29 3.86
C ILE A 218 3.10 -24.50 3.86
N ARG A 219 3.61 -25.69 4.18
CA ARG A 219 2.81 -26.92 4.24
C ARG A 219 1.65 -26.78 5.23
N THR A 220 1.92 -26.35 6.46
CA THR A 220 0.88 -26.19 7.49
C THR A 220 -0.14 -25.09 7.16
N PHE A 221 0.21 -24.13 6.32
CA PHE A 221 -0.75 -23.14 5.80
C PHE A 221 -1.74 -23.81 4.83
N PHE A 222 -1.25 -24.62 3.91
CA PHE A 222 -2.09 -25.31 2.93
C PHE A 222 -2.88 -26.49 3.50
N ASP A 223 -2.48 -27.01 4.66
CA ASP A 223 -3.20 -28.05 5.41
C ASP A 223 -4.37 -27.47 6.26
N LYS A 224 -4.57 -26.14 6.28
CA LYS A 224 -5.67 -25.52 7.04
C LYS A 224 -7.03 -25.86 6.47
N GLN A 225 -8.02 -25.93 7.39
CA GLN A 225 -9.42 -26.09 6.98
C GLN A 225 -9.87 -24.93 6.07
N GLN A 226 -10.61 -25.27 5.03
CA GLN A 226 -11.14 -24.29 4.06
C GLN A 226 -10.05 -23.45 3.36
N VAL A 227 -8.86 -24.02 3.14
CA VAL A 227 -7.74 -23.29 2.52
C VAL A 227 -8.13 -22.68 1.17
N VAL A 228 -8.86 -23.43 0.33
CA VAL A 228 -9.31 -22.94 -0.99
C VAL A 228 -10.25 -21.74 -0.82
N VAL A 229 -11.22 -21.83 0.08
CA VAL A 229 -12.16 -20.72 0.37
C VAL A 229 -11.41 -19.50 0.92
N GLY A 230 -10.45 -19.73 1.82
CA GLY A 230 -9.61 -18.66 2.38
C GLY A 230 -8.77 -17.96 1.31
N ILE A 231 -8.12 -18.72 0.43
CA ILE A 231 -7.33 -18.17 -0.69
C ILE A 231 -8.25 -17.44 -1.68
N CYS A 232 -9.39 -18.02 -2.05
CA CYS A 232 -10.37 -17.34 -2.91
C CYS A 232 -10.83 -16.03 -2.30
N PHE A 233 -11.13 -16.00 -1.00
CA PHE A 233 -11.49 -14.76 -0.32
C PHE A 233 -10.33 -13.75 -0.37
N MET A 234 -9.11 -14.15 -0.04
CA MET A 234 -7.95 -13.26 -0.06
C MET A 234 -7.66 -12.68 -1.45
N LEU A 235 -7.94 -13.42 -2.53
CA LEU A 235 -7.71 -12.96 -3.89
C LEU A 235 -8.89 -12.14 -4.44
N PHE A 236 -10.12 -12.59 -4.25
CA PHE A 236 -11.28 -12.05 -4.96
C PHE A 236 -12.07 -11.00 -4.18
N TYR A 237 -11.94 -10.92 -2.85
CA TYR A 237 -12.60 -9.89 -2.06
C TYR A 237 -12.23 -8.48 -2.51
N ARG A 238 -10.96 -8.27 -2.85
CA ARG A 238 -10.41 -6.99 -3.30
C ARG A 238 -10.16 -6.90 -4.80
N MET A 239 -10.59 -7.90 -5.58
CA MET A 239 -10.36 -7.90 -7.02
C MET A 239 -10.98 -6.68 -7.72
N PRO A 240 -12.23 -6.24 -7.40
CA PRO A 240 -12.78 -5.01 -7.98
C PRO A 240 -11.92 -3.78 -7.67
N GLU A 241 -11.44 -3.66 -6.43
CA GLU A 241 -10.53 -2.60 -6.01
C GLU A 241 -9.19 -2.67 -6.75
N GLY A 242 -8.66 -3.87 -7.00
CA GLY A 242 -7.43 -4.08 -7.77
C GLY A 242 -7.56 -3.59 -9.23
N LEU A 243 -8.75 -3.70 -9.82
CA LEU A 243 -9.07 -3.09 -11.11
C LEU A 243 -9.19 -1.56 -10.97
N LEU A 244 -9.96 -1.11 -9.98
CA LEU A 244 -10.33 0.29 -9.79
C LEU A 244 -9.14 1.18 -9.44
N ALA A 245 -8.31 0.79 -8.47
CA ALA A 245 -7.32 1.66 -7.83
C ALA A 245 -6.35 2.33 -8.79
N LYS A 246 -5.93 1.65 -9.86
CA LYS A 246 -5.03 2.24 -10.86
C LYS A 246 -5.77 3.06 -11.90
N VAL A 247 -6.88 2.54 -12.40
CA VAL A 247 -7.64 3.19 -13.47
C VAL A 247 -8.39 4.42 -12.94
N SER A 248 -8.86 4.42 -11.69
CA SER A 248 -9.46 5.61 -11.09
C SER A 248 -8.48 6.80 -11.03
N ALA A 249 -7.24 6.54 -10.62
CA ALA A 249 -6.20 7.57 -10.61
C ALA A 249 -5.90 8.11 -12.02
N LEU A 250 -5.82 7.21 -13.02
CA LEU A 250 -5.64 7.61 -14.42
C LEU A 250 -6.84 8.41 -14.94
N PHE A 251 -8.08 7.98 -14.65
CA PHE A 251 -9.31 8.68 -15.01
C PHE A 251 -9.37 10.10 -14.47
N LEU A 252 -8.96 10.30 -13.23
CA LEU A 252 -8.97 11.62 -12.61
C LEU A 252 -8.05 12.62 -13.34
N VAL A 253 -6.88 12.16 -13.81
CA VAL A 253 -5.86 13.05 -14.41
C VAL A 253 -5.86 13.04 -15.95
N ASP A 254 -6.51 12.07 -16.59
CA ASP A 254 -6.58 11.98 -18.05
C ASP A 254 -7.42 13.13 -18.64
N ALA A 255 -7.04 13.54 -19.83
CA ALA A 255 -7.71 14.66 -20.49
C ALA A 255 -9.19 14.35 -20.80
N ARG A 256 -10.04 15.36 -20.76
CA ARG A 256 -11.49 15.22 -21.00
C ARG A 256 -11.82 14.66 -22.37
N HIS A 257 -11.02 14.97 -23.40
CA HIS A 257 -11.23 14.43 -24.75
C HIS A 257 -10.93 12.92 -24.82
N ASN A 258 -10.16 12.37 -23.87
CA ASN A 258 -9.95 10.92 -23.71
C ASN A 258 -10.98 10.26 -22.78
N GLY A 259 -11.98 11.01 -22.30
CA GLY A 259 -12.99 10.53 -21.37
C GLY A 259 -12.59 10.59 -19.89
N GLY A 260 -11.43 11.19 -19.55
CA GLY A 260 -11.01 11.45 -18.18
C GLY A 260 -11.56 12.76 -17.62
N LEU A 261 -11.39 13.01 -16.31
CA LEU A 261 -11.87 14.25 -15.66
C LEU A 261 -10.96 15.46 -15.90
N GLY A 262 -9.69 15.26 -16.26
CA GLY A 262 -8.76 16.34 -16.58
C GLY A 262 -8.28 17.14 -15.39
N LEU A 263 -8.21 16.55 -14.19
CA LEU A 263 -7.69 17.23 -13.02
C LEU A 263 -6.19 17.57 -13.21
N SER A 264 -5.81 18.76 -12.76
CA SER A 264 -4.41 19.10 -12.58
C SER A 264 -3.77 18.25 -11.47
N ASP A 265 -2.44 18.18 -11.41
CA ASP A 265 -1.73 17.42 -10.36
C ASP A 265 -2.03 17.99 -8.96
N SER A 266 -2.24 19.32 -8.85
CA SER A 266 -2.62 19.94 -7.56
C SER A 266 -4.05 19.55 -7.14
N GLU A 267 -5.01 19.54 -8.08
CA GLU A 267 -6.39 19.11 -7.81
C GLU A 267 -6.46 17.64 -7.47
N TYR A 268 -5.71 16.79 -8.18
CA TYR A 268 -5.56 15.37 -7.86
C TYR A 268 -4.96 15.17 -6.46
N GLY A 269 -3.87 15.88 -6.16
CA GLY A 269 -3.22 15.83 -4.85
C GLY A 269 -4.15 16.23 -3.70
N LEU A 270 -5.01 17.22 -3.92
CA LEU A 270 -6.03 17.62 -2.94
C LEU A 270 -7.15 16.57 -2.83
N ALA A 271 -7.76 16.19 -3.95
CA ALA A 271 -8.93 15.31 -3.95
C ALA A 271 -8.59 13.87 -3.52
N GLN A 272 -7.63 13.25 -4.21
CA GLN A 272 -7.24 11.85 -3.93
C GLN A 272 -6.21 11.75 -2.81
N GLY A 273 -5.17 12.59 -2.88
CA GLY A 273 -4.02 12.50 -1.96
C GLY A 273 -4.31 13.06 -0.56
N THR A 274 -5.26 13.96 -0.40
CA THR A 274 -5.61 14.54 0.91
C THR A 274 -7.00 14.10 1.35
N VAL A 275 -8.04 14.51 0.65
CA VAL A 275 -9.44 14.24 1.03
C VAL A 275 -9.72 12.74 1.01
N GLY A 276 -9.26 12.01 -0.02
CA GLY A 276 -9.38 10.57 -0.11
C GLY A 276 -8.71 9.84 1.06
N ILE A 277 -7.46 10.20 1.41
CA ILE A 277 -6.73 9.55 2.51
C ILE A 277 -7.38 9.86 3.88
N ILE A 278 -7.97 11.03 4.06
CA ILE A 278 -8.77 11.35 5.26
C ILE A 278 -9.99 10.42 5.32
N GLY A 279 -10.74 10.27 4.21
CA GLY A 279 -11.88 9.35 4.12
C GLY A 279 -11.48 7.91 4.46
N LEU A 280 -10.42 7.40 3.82
CA LEU A 280 -9.85 6.07 4.06
C LEU A 280 -9.50 5.86 5.54
N THR A 281 -8.90 6.86 6.17
CA THR A 281 -8.48 6.79 7.58
C THR A 281 -9.68 6.74 8.52
N LEU A 282 -10.66 7.61 8.32
CA LEU A 282 -11.88 7.65 9.12
C LEU A 282 -12.68 6.35 8.97
N GLY A 283 -12.83 5.86 7.72
CA GLY A 283 -13.48 4.58 7.45
C GLY A 283 -12.81 3.42 8.19
N GLY A 284 -11.47 3.32 8.11
CA GLY A 284 -10.71 2.28 8.81
C GLY A 284 -10.84 2.33 10.34
N ILE A 285 -10.77 3.53 10.94
CA ILE A 285 -10.95 3.72 12.38
C ILE A 285 -12.36 3.29 12.80
N LEU A 286 -13.40 3.77 12.12
CA LEU A 286 -14.78 3.43 12.44
C LEU A 286 -15.07 1.95 12.20
N GLY A 287 -14.49 1.35 11.15
CA GLY A 287 -14.56 -0.08 10.90
C GLY A 287 -13.94 -0.89 12.05
N GLY A 288 -12.78 -0.48 12.53
CA GLY A 288 -12.13 -1.11 13.70
C GLY A 288 -12.97 -1.02 14.98
N ILE A 289 -13.54 0.15 15.27
CA ILE A 289 -14.43 0.36 16.42
C ILE A 289 -15.69 -0.51 16.29
N ALA A 290 -16.32 -0.55 15.12
CA ALA A 290 -17.52 -1.34 14.87
C ALA A 290 -17.24 -2.85 15.08
N ALA A 291 -16.18 -3.36 14.48
CA ALA A 291 -15.80 -4.76 14.58
C ALA A 291 -15.43 -5.16 16.03
N SER A 292 -14.75 -4.28 16.78
CA SER A 292 -14.38 -4.56 18.18
C SER A 292 -15.58 -4.68 19.11
N ARG A 293 -16.70 -4.02 18.81
CA ARG A 293 -17.92 -4.07 19.64
C ARG A 293 -18.74 -5.33 19.42
N HIS A 294 -18.94 -5.76 18.15
CA HIS A 294 -19.89 -6.81 17.82
C HIS A 294 -19.25 -8.04 17.15
N GLY A 295 -17.94 -7.97 16.87
CA GLY A 295 -17.19 -9.03 16.20
C GLY A 295 -17.25 -8.97 14.66
N LEU A 296 -16.31 -9.68 14.03
CA LEU A 296 -16.16 -9.69 12.57
C LEU A 296 -17.41 -10.24 11.86
N LYS A 297 -17.98 -11.33 12.35
CA LYS A 297 -19.12 -11.99 11.69
C LYS A 297 -20.35 -11.08 11.56
N HIS A 298 -20.60 -10.23 12.57
CA HIS A 298 -21.74 -9.29 12.58
C HIS A 298 -21.54 -8.18 11.54
N TRP A 299 -20.32 -7.62 11.46
CA TRP A 299 -20.03 -6.50 10.57
C TRP A 299 -19.57 -6.90 9.18
N LEU A 300 -19.37 -8.19 8.89
CA LEU A 300 -18.85 -8.66 7.60
C LEU A 300 -19.66 -8.14 6.43
N TRP A 301 -20.98 -8.34 6.43
CA TRP A 301 -21.85 -7.92 5.33
C TRP A 301 -22.00 -6.40 5.20
N PRO A 302 -22.20 -5.61 6.27
CA PRO A 302 -22.13 -4.15 6.19
C PRO A 302 -20.79 -3.64 5.63
N MET A 303 -19.67 -4.29 5.98
CA MET A 303 -18.35 -3.94 5.48
C MET A 303 -18.17 -4.32 3.99
N VAL A 304 -18.74 -5.44 3.55
CA VAL A 304 -18.80 -5.81 2.12
C VAL A 304 -19.57 -4.77 1.32
N LEU A 305 -20.73 -4.34 1.81
CA LEU A 305 -21.51 -3.28 1.16
C LEU A 305 -20.76 -1.95 1.13
N ALA A 306 -20.06 -1.62 2.20
CA ALA A 306 -19.28 -0.38 2.30
C ALA A 306 -18.09 -0.33 1.35
N ILE A 307 -17.44 -1.47 1.03
CA ILE A 307 -16.31 -1.49 0.10
C ILE A 307 -16.76 -1.56 -1.38
N THR A 308 -17.98 -1.99 -1.65
CA THR A 308 -18.44 -2.24 -3.03
C THR A 308 -19.41 -1.19 -3.56
N LEU A 309 -20.38 -0.75 -2.75
CA LEU A 309 -21.39 0.20 -3.23
C LEU A 309 -20.83 1.58 -3.59
N PRO A 310 -19.88 2.14 -2.84
CA PRO A 310 -19.33 3.45 -3.16
C PRO A 310 -18.58 3.50 -4.51
N ASP A 311 -18.12 2.38 -5.06
CA ASP A 311 -17.47 2.35 -6.38
C ASP A 311 -18.36 2.92 -7.49
N ILE A 312 -19.69 2.95 -7.26
CA ILE A 312 -20.67 3.55 -8.18
C ILE A 312 -20.40 5.04 -8.42
N VAL A 313 -19.70 5.73 -7.52
CA VAL A 313 -19.35 7.14 -7.71
C VAL A 313 -18.47 7.34 -8.95
N TYR A 314 -17.63 6.37 -9.31
CA TYR A 314 -16.83 6.47 -10.54
C TYR A 314 -17.69 6.29 -11.81
N VAL A 315 -18.75 5.50 -11.74
CA VAL A 315 -19.76 5.47 -12.81
C VAL A 315 -20.37 6.86 -12.94
N TYR A 316 -20.86 7.45 -11.84
CA TYR A 316 -21.41 8.79 -11.83
C TYR A 316 -20.41 9.82 -12.39
N LEU A 317 -19.18 9.85 -11.89
CA LEU A 317 -18.13 10.78 -12.34
C LEU A 317 -17.83 10.65 -13.83
N SER A 318 -17.83 9.43 -14.38
CA SER A 318 -17.55 9.18 -15.80
C SER A 318 -18.67 9.60 -16.75
N TYR A 319 -19.92 9.64 -16.28
CA TYR A 319 -21.05 10.12 -17.06
C TYR A 319 -21.30 11.63 -16.86
N ALA A 320 -21.31 12.09 -15.61
CA ALA A 320 -21.61 13.48 -15.26
C ALA A 320 -20.48 14.44 -15.58
N MET A 321 -19.21 13.96 -15.59
CA MET A 321 -18.00 14.75 -15.88
C MET A 321 -17.98 16.10 -15.18
N PRO A 322 -18.20 16.19 -13.83
CA PRO A 322 -18.32 17.47 -13.14
C PRO A 322 -17.01 18.24 -13.20
N SER A 323 -17.13 19.58 -13.31
CA SER A 323 -15.99 20.50 -13.26
C SER A 323 -15.73 21.02 -11.84
N ASN A 324 -16.69 20.82 -10.93
CA ASN A 324 -16.58 21.29 -9.55
C ASN A 324 -15.73 20.33 -8.74
N LEU A 325 -14.56 20.79 -8.29
CA LEU A 325 -13.62 19.99 -7.49
C LEU A 325 -14.23 19.52 -6.16
N PHE A 326 -15.14 20.29 -5.57
CA PHE A 326 -15.85 19.88 -4.35
C PHE A 326 -16.71 18.62 -4.59
N CYS A 327 -17.43 18.58 -5.71
CA CYS A 327 -18.21 17.40 -6.09
C CYS A 327 -17.32 16.17 -6.30
N VAL A 328 -16.22 16.32 -7.03
CA VAL A 328 -15.24 15.24 -7.26
C VAL A 328 -14.64 14.76 -5.94
N SER A 329 -14.19 15.69 -5.10
CA SER A 329 -13.60 15.36 -3.79
C SER A 329 -14.59 14.66 -2.86
N SER A 330 -15.86 15.05 -2.89
CA SER A 330 -16.91 14.40 -2.09
C SER A 330 -17.16 12.95 -2.54
N CYS A 331 -17.18 12.72 -3.85
CA CYS A 331 -17.29 11.36 -4.42
C CYS A 331 -16.10 10.49 -3.98
N ILE A 332 -14.88 11.01 -4.10
CA ILE A 332 -13.66 10.31 -3.69
C ILE A 332 -13.66 10.04 -2.18
N PHE A 333 -14.11 11.02 -1.36
CA PHE A 333 -14.22 10.82 0.09
C PHE A 333 -15.15 9.66 0.43
N ILE A 334 -16.34 9.59 -0.20
CA ILE A 334 -17.34 8.54 0.05
C ILE A 334 -16.77 7.17 -0.32
N GLU A 335 -16.15 7.05 -1.48
CA GLU A 335 -15.54 5.80 -1.93
C GLU A 335 -14.40 5.38 -1.01
N GLN A 336 -13.45 6.26 -0.73
CA GLN A 336 -12.30 5.95 0.13
C GLN A 336 -12.70 5.68 1.58
N PHE A 337 -13.75 6.34 2.09
CA PHE A 337 -14.32 6.02 3.40
C PHE A 337 -14.91 4.60 3.40
N GLY A 338 -15.71 4.27 2.40
CA GLY A 338 -16.28 2.93 2.23
C GLY A 338 -15.21 1.85 2.11
N TYR A 339 -14.18 2.12 1.31
CA TYR A 339 -13.02 1.26 1.19
C TYR A 339 -12.32 1.05 2.53
N GLY A 340 -12.00 2.11 3.28
CA GLY A 340 -11.36 2.00 4.59
C GLY A 340 -12.18 1.19 5.60
N PHE A 341 -13.50 1.42 5.63
CA PHE A 341 -14.42 0.69 6.51
C PHE A 341 -14.49 -0.80 6.14
N GLY A 342 -14.67 -1.11 4.86
CA GLY A 342 -14.79 -2.49 4.37
C GLY A 342 -13.47 -3.26 4.37
N PHE A 343 -12.35 -2.59 4.14
CA PHE A 343 -11.01 -3.19 4.23
C PHE A 343 -10.68 -3.71 5.64
N THR A 344 -11.33 -3.14 6.66
CA THR A 344 -11.20 -3.64 8.03
C THR A 344 -11.63 -5.10 8.16
N ALA A 345 -12.74 -5.50 7.51
CA ALA A 345 -13.18 -6.91 7.52
C ALA A 345 -12.14 -7.83 6.88
N TYR A 346 -11.54 -7.40 5.79
CA TYR A 346 -10.47 -8.13 5.12
C TYR A 346 -9.27 -8.35 6.04
N MET A 347 -8.76 -7.29 6.65
CA MET A 347 -7.62 -7.38 7.57
C MET A 347 -7.90 -8.27 8.78
N LEU A 348 -9.09 -8.16 9.37
CA LEU A 348 -9.51 -9.03 10.47
C LEU A 348 -9.62 -10.48 10.05
N TYR A 349 -10.09 -10.75 8.83
CA TYR A 349 -10.10 -12.12 8.29
C TYR A 349 -8.68 -12.67 8.11
N LEU A 350 -7.72 -11.90 7.62
CA LEU A 350 -6.33 -12.34 7.53
C LEU A 350 -5.76 -12.73 8.91
N ILE A 351 -6.08 -11.93 9.93
CA ILE A 351 -5.69 -12.21 11.32
C ILE A 351 -6.39 -13.48 11.82
N TYR A 352 -7.69 -13.64 11.57
CA TYR A 352 -8.47 -14.82 11.92
C TYR A 352 -7.88 -16.09 11.28
N TYR A 353 -7.66 -16.03 9.97
CA TYR A 353 -7.17 -17.17 9.21
C TYR A 353 -5.72 -17.55 9.56
N SER A 354 -4.91 -16.60 9.98
CA SER A 354 -3.52 -16.84 10.40
C SER A 354 -3.39 -17.54 11.75
N GLN A 355 -4.45 -17.64 12.59
CA GLN A 355 -4.37 -18.21 13.94
C GLN A 355 -3.77 -19.64 13.92
N GLY A 356 -3.03 -20.00 14.99
CA GLY A 356 -2.38 -21.31 15.17
C GLY A 356 -0.92 -21.19 15.54
N LYS A 357 -0.20 -22.32 15.51
CA LYS A 357 1.21 -22.43 15.96
C LYS A 357 2.17 -21.49 15.22
N HIS A 358 1.96 -21.28 13.92
CA HIS A 358 2.80 -20.44 13.06
C HIS A 358 2.10 -19.13 12.66
N LYS A 359 1.39 -18.48 13.62
CA LYS A 359 0.54 -17.32 13.39
C LYS A 359 1.22 -16.20 12.55
N THR A 360 2.41 -15.79 12.93
CA THR A 360 3.13 -14.68 12.27
C THR A 360 3.49 -15.02 10.83
N SER A 361 4.03 -16.21 10.60
CA SER A 361 4.42 -16.66 9.26
C SER A 361 3.21 -16.92 8.36
N HIS A 362 2.11 -17.47 8.92
CA HIS A 362 0.85 -17.61 8.18
C HIS A 362 0.25 -16.24 7.83
N TYR A 363 0.34 -15.26 8.74
CA TYR A 363 -0.10 -13.90 8.44
C TYR A 363 0.73 -13.28 7.30
N ALA A 364 2.04 -13.51 7.27
CA ALA A 364 2.89 -13.06 6.17
C ALA A 364 2.47 -13.68 4.83
N ILE A 365 2.08 -14.97 4.79
CA ILE A 365 1.52 -15.60 3.58
C ILE A 365 0.19 -14.94 3.19
N CYS A 366 -0.71 -14.68 4.16
CA CYS A 366 -1.97 -13.98 3.90
C CYS A 366 -1.73 -12.59 3.29
N THR A 367 -0.74 -11.83 3.80
CA THR A 367 -0.40 -10.51 3.24
C THR A 367 0.24 -10.59 1.85
N ALA A 368 0.92 -11.70 1.52
CA ALA A 368 1.38 -11.95 0.15
C ALA A 368 0.18 -12.15 -0.81
N PHE A 369 -0.84 -12.93 -0.43
CA PHE A 369 -2.09 -13.02 -1.19
C PHE A 369 -2.81 -11.68 -1.29
N MET A 370 -2.76 -10.86 -0.24
CA MET A 370 -3.28 -9.47 -0.28
C MET A 370 -2.57 -8.62 -1.35
N ALA A 371 -1.25 -8.69 -1.45
CA ALA A 371 -0.51 -7.98 -2.48
C ALA A 371 -0.84 -8.53 -3.88
N LEU A 372 -0.96 -9.85 -4.01
CA LEU A 372 -1.32 -10.53 -5.24
C LEU A 372 -2.73 -10.15 -5.73
N SER A 373 -3.69 -9.96 -4.82
CA SER A 373 -5.06 -9.51 -5.13
C SER A 373 -5.13 -8.12 -5.77
N MET A 374 -4.12 -7.29 -5.56
CA MET A 374 -3.99 -5.98 -6.23
C MET A 374 -3.16 -6.08 -7.51
N MET A 375 -2.12 -6.91 -7.50
CA MET A 375 -1.22 -7.09 -8.62
C MET A 375 -1.93 -7.67 -9.84
N LEU A 376 -2.64 -8.81 -9.68
CA LEU A 376 -3.22 -9.55 -10.81
C LEU A 376 -4.29 -8.75 -11.58
N PRO A 377 -5.33 -8.16 -10.93
CA PRO A 377 -6.27 -7.32 -11.64
C PRO A 377 -5.61 -6.08 -12.25
N GLY A 378 -4.66 -5.49 -11.54
CA GLY A 378 -3.92 -4.33 -12.01
C GLY A 378 -3.16 -4.56 -13.33
N LEU A 379 -2.65 -5.79 -13.57
CA LEU A 379 -1.95 -6.13 -14.81
C LEU A 379 -2.83 -5.98 -16.05
N VAL A 380 -4.12 -6.22 -15.93
CA VAL A 380 -5.07 -6.20 -17.06
C VAL A 380 -5.96 -4.96 -17.08
N ALA A 381 -5.98 -4.18 -15.99
CA ALA A 381 -6.92 -3.08 -15.79
C ALA A 381 -6.81 -2.01 -16.89
N GLY A 382 -5.60 -1.60 -17.26
CA GLY A 382 -5.40 -0.60 -18.30
C GLY A 382 -5.79 -1.08 -19.70
N ALA A 383 -5.42 -2.32 -20.07
CA ALA A 383 -5.81 -2.91 -21.34
C ALA A 383 -7.33 -3.05 -21.45
N LEU A 384 -7.99 -3.48 -20.36
CA LEU A 384 -9.44 -3.55 -20.31
C LEU A 384 -10.05 -2.15 -20.47
N GLN A 385 -9.52 -1.15 -19.76
CA GLN A 385 -10.01 0.22 -19.84
C GLN A 385 -9.85 0.82 -21.25
N GLU A 386 -8.69 0.61 -21.89
CA GLU A 386 -8.46 1.11 -23.27
C GLU A 386 -9.38 0.41 -24.29
N ALA A 387 -9.68 -0.87 -24.08
CA ALA A 387 -10.58 -1.61 -24.97
C ALA A 387 -12.04 -1.15 -24.88
N VAL A 388 -12.54 -0.80 -23.68
CA VAL A 388 -13.97 -0.52 -23.46
C VAL A 388 -14.28 0.95 -23.10
N GLY A 389 -13.26 1.76 -22.84
CA GLY A 389 -13.37 3.14 -22.35
C GLY A 389 -13.72 3.22 -20.85
N TYR A 390 -13.55 4.42 -20.25
CA TYR A 390 -13.73 4.61 -18.80
C TYR A 390 -15.14 4.27 -18.32
N ARG A 391 -16.19 4.68 -19.04
CA ARG A 391 -17.60 4.45 -18.63
C ARG A 391 -17.93 2.98 -18.48
N MET A 392 -17.62 2.19 -19.50
CA MET A 392 -17.89 0.75 -19.48
C MET A 392 -16.96 0.04 -18.50
N PHE A 393 -15.71 0.48 -18.37
CA PHE A 393 -14.76 -0.06 -17.40
C PHE A 393 -15.33 0.03 -15.96
N PHE A 394 -15.84 1.19 -15.54
CA PHE A 394 -16.41 1.33 -14.19
C PHE A 394 -17.68 0.49 -14.00
N ILE A 395 -18.49 0.29 -15.03
CA ILE A 395 -19.63 -0.67 -14.97
C ILE A 395 -19.11 -2.10 -14.78
N ILE A 396 -18.02 -2.49 -15.47
CA ILE A 396 -17.40 -3.81 -15.28
C ILE A 396 -16.85 -3.97 -13.85
N VAL A 397 -16.28 -2.93 -13.27
CA VAL A 397 -15.83 -2.94 -11.86
C VAL A 397 -17.02 -3.21 -10.93
N ILE A 398 -18.16 -2.53 -11.12
CA ILE A 398 -19.37 -2.79 -10.33
C ILE A 398 -19.86 -4.23 -10.52
N ALA A 399 -19.85 -4.74 -11.75
CA ALA A 399 -20.21 -6.15 -11.99
C ALA A 399 -19.24 -7.11 -11.30
N ALA A 400 -17.92 -6.79 -11.28
CA ALA A 400 -16.91 -7.58 -10.60
C ALA A 400 -17.08 -7.59 -9.07
N CYS A 401 -17.78 -6.62 -8.47
CA CYS A 401 -18.15 -6.63 -7.04
C CYS A 401 -18.98 -7.86 -6.67
N SER A 402 -19.65 -8.50 -7.63
CA SER A 402 -20.34 -9.79 -7.40
C SER A 402 -19.40 -10.86 -6.85
N MET A 403 -18.12 -10.86 -7.26
CA MET A 403 -17.11 -11.79 -6.75
C MET A 403 -16.86 -11.59 -5.25
N THR A 404 -16.83 -10.34 -4.78
CA THR A 404 -16.70 -10.01 -3.35
C THR A 404 -17.84 -10.61 -2.53
N PHE A 405 -19.09 -10.52 -3.04
CA PHE A 405 -20.26 -11.12 -2.40
C PHE A 405 -20.19 -12.66 -2.41
N ILE A 406 -19.83 -13.27 -3.54
CA ILE A 406 -19.72 -14.73 -3.68
C ILE A 406 -18.69 -15.28 -2.69
N VAL A 407 -17.45 -14.78 -2.69
CA VAL A 407 -16.40 -15.32 -1.81
C VAL A 407 -16.72 -15.07 -0.33
N THR A 408 -17.38 -13.97 -0.01
CA THR A 408 -17.82 -13.67 1.36
C THR A 408 -18.89 -14.65 1.83
N SER A 409 -19.82 -15.05 0.97
CA SER A 409 -20.89 -15.99 1.32
C SER A 409 -20.38 -17.40 1.65
N LEU A 410 -19.20 -17.77 1.15
CA LEU A 410 -18.57 -19.07 1.39
C LEU A 410 -17.83 -19.12 2.74
N LEU A 411 -17.63 -17.99 3.41
CA LEU A 411 -16.86 -17.94 4.65
C LEU A 411 -17.64 -18.50 5.84
N LYS A 412 -16.93 -19.31 6.62
CA LYS A 412 -17.38 -19.75 7.95
C LYS A 412 -16.49 -19.10 9.01
N ILE A 413 -17.01 -18.09 9.68
CA ILE A 413 -16.30 -17.32 10.72
C ILE A 413 -16.94 -17.63 12.07
N ASP A 414 -16.08 -17.83 13.10
CA ASP A 414 -16.52 -17.98 14.48
C ASP A 414 -17.26 -16.71 14.94
N PRO A 415 -18.50 -16.82 15.45
CA PRO A 415 -19.28 -15.68 15.94
C PRO A 415 -18.62 -14.91 17.10
N GLY A 416 -17.70 -15.56 17.83
CA GLY A 416 -16.97 -14.95 18.95
C GLY A 416 -15.78 -14.12 18.53
N PHE A 417 -15.26 -14.30 17.31
CA PHE A 417 -14.01 -13.65 16.89
C PHE A 417 -14.16 -12.13 16.79
N GLY A 418 -13.26 -11.43 17.46
CA GLY A 418 -13.18 -9.97 17.47
C GLY A 418 -14.16 -9.26 18.43
N LYS A 419 -15.02 -10.00 19.15
CA LYS A 419 -15.87 -9.42 20.19
C LYS A 419 -15.04 -9.05 21.43
N LYS A 420 -15.36 -7.91 22.02
CA LYS A 420 -14.90 -7.60 23.38
C LYS A 420 -15.51 -8.64 24.32
N MET A 421 -14.69 -9.44 24.99
CA MET A 421 -15.17 -10.29 26.08
C MET A 421 -15.67 -9.36 27.19
N THR A 422 -16.96 -9.43 27.50
CA THR A 422 -17.52 -8.85 28.73
C THR A 422 -17.00 -9.73 29.86
N GLU A 423 -16.10 -9.15 30.70
CA GLU A 423 -15.75 -9.70 32.02
C GLU A 423 -16.97 -9.71 32.90
#